data_a89dbedb97b0ca0d3527b89443bd8525
#
_entry.id   a89dbedb97b0ca0d3527b89443bd8525
#
_cell.length_a   1.000
_cell.length_b   1.000
_cell.length_c   1.000
_cell.angle_alpha   90.00
_cell.angle_beta   90.00
_cell.angle_gamma   90.00
#
_symmetry.space_group_name_H-M   'P 1'
#
loop_
_entity.id
_entity.type
_entity.pdbx_description
1 polymer ?
#
loop_
_entity_poly.entity_id
_entity_poly.type
_entity_poly.pdbx_seq_one_letter_code
_entity_poly.pdbx_strand_id
1 'polypeptide(L)'
;IDVPKGSPKGFGATEKNPVPFDYGEFPDYINSADGMGWDLIIAPSESGKEWKKIGNLLPVGKVKYKEGSGKEGNDKIVMASGGKISEEDKKALKVFFGKMSDRFEEPRISENLSKDLPADDMQKILAWAGLSGDGKFIAKGTMGSAYQFGDKILKLTKDASEAYASTKMIGKEHPNVATIYKVGKREGKVEFPYVVVAEFLQPAGQAAFLVAKEMYDAVKGGYGLGKKFHAWRGNDSLDEMDTQRLNAMVSAAPEELREEMKIRLDEIASGMTFLKINGVTYTDIKPSNIMLKNGKVAIIDLGRSSVKGYPQVEIIK
;
A
#
# COMPACT_ATOMS: atom_id res chain seq x y z
N ILE A 1 8.92 -2.70 -14.59
CA ILE A 1 9.52 -1.37 -14.89
C ILE A 1 8.48 -0.56 -15.65
N ASP A 2 8.04 0.56 -15.06
CA ASP A 2 6.98 1.41 -15.62
C ASP A 2 7.54 2.40 -16.64
N VAL A 3 8.77 2.86 -16.42
CA VAL A 3 9.46 3.76 -17.33
C VAL A 3 10.88 3.23 -17.58
N PRO A 4 11.15 2.64 -18.74
CA PRO A 4 12.49 2.14 -19.08
C PRO A 4 13.46 3.29 -19.39
N LYS A 5 14.75 3.03 -19.17
CA LYS A 5 15.84 3.93 -19.59
C LYS A 5 15.73 4.27 -21.05
N GLY A 6 15.93 5.53 -21.37
CA GLY A 6 15.81 6.07 -22.73
C GLY A 6 14.37 6.50 -23.11
N SER A 7 13.40 6.36 -22.18
CA SER A 7 12.05 6.85 -22.41
C SER A 7 12.01 8.37 -22.56
N PRO A 8 11.35 8.91 -23.60
CA PRO A 8 11.10 10.35 -23.73
C PRO A 8 9.90 10.81 -22.89
N LYS A 9 9.28 9.92 -22.12
CA LYS A 9 8.09 10.17 -21.29
C LYS A 9 8.38 9.90 -19.82
N GLY A 10 7.72 10.64 -18.95
CA GLY A 10 7.90 10.56 -17.50
C GLY A 10 8.92 11.58 -16.96
N PHE A 11 8.72 12.02 -15.74
CA PHE A 11 9.63 12.92 -15.01
C PHE A 11 10.00 14.23 -15.75
N GLY A 12 9.19 14.70 -16.68
CA GLY A 12 9.53 15.84 -17.53
C GLY A 12 10.58 15.56 -18.61
N ALA A 13 10.87 14.29 -18.87
CA ALA A 13 11.77 13.86 -19.93
C ALA A 13 11.26 14.27 -21.32
N THR A 14 12.19 14.45 -22.25
CA THR A 14 11.93 14.78 -23.65
C THR A 14 12.80 13.90 -24.56
N GLU A 15 12.54 13.89 -25.86
CA GLU A 15 13.41 13.19 -26.84
C GLU A 15 14.87 13.66 -26.77
N LYS A 16 15.12 14.94 -26.42
CA LYS A 16 16.47 15.50 -26.27
C LYS A 16 17.11 15.19 -24.92
N ASN A 17 16.30 14.91 -23.91
CA ASN A 17 16.75 14.55 -22.56
C ASN A 17 15.90 13.38 -22.03
N PRO A 18 16.13 12.16 -22.52
CA PRO A 18 15.38 10.99 -22.10
C PRO A 18 15.76 10.58 -20.68
N VAL A 19 14.89 9.78 -20.04
CA VAL A 19 15.14 9.24 -18.70
C VAL A 19 16.43 8.40 -18.68
N PRO A 20 17.42 8.72 -17.83
CA PRO A 20 18.72 8.03 -17.83
C PRO A 20 18.72 6.73 -17.02
N PHE A 21 17.59 6.29 -16.48
CA PHE A 21 17.44 5.15 -15.56
C PHE A 21 16.17 4.35 -15.85
N ASP A 22 16.08 3.14 -15.31
CA ASP A 22 14.83 2.41 -15.22
C ASP A 22 14.09 2.81 -13.94
N TYR A 23 12.77 2.96 -14.04
CA TYR A 23 11.89 3.33 -12.95
C TYR A 23 10.75 2.32 -12.83
N GLY A 24 10.36 2.05 -11.60
CA GLY A 24 9.23 1.20 -11.28
C GLY A 24 8.85 1.28 -9.82
N GLU A 25 7.77 0.63 -9.44
CA GLU A 25 7.34 0.49 -8.05
C GLU A 25 7.86 -0.82 -7.45
N PHE A 26 8.21 -0.81 -6.17
CA PHE A 26 8.58 -2.00 -5.40
C PHE A 26 7.49 -2.30 -4.37
N PRO A 27 6.77 -3.41 -4.54
CA PRO A 27 5.59 -3.71 -3.72
C PRO A 27 5.92 -3.99 -2.25
N ASP A 28 7.15 -4.46 -1.97
CA ASP A 28 7.56 -4.85 -0.63
C ASP A 28 7.97 -3.67 0.26
N TYR A 29 8.09 -2.47 -0.32
CA TYR A 29 8.41 -1.25 0.38
C TYR A 29 7.29 -0.23 0.18
N ILE A 30 6.46 -0.06 1.20
CA ILE A 30 5.32 0.85 1.14
C ILE A 30 5.75 2.27 1.49
N ASN A 31 5.50 3.22 0.59
CA ASN A 31 5.65 4.63 0.85
C ASN A 31 4.56 5.10 1.83
N SER A 32 4.97 5.55 3.00
CA SER A 32 4.05 6.02 4.03
C SER A 32 3.25 7.27 3.66
N ALA A 33 3.67 8.00 2.63
CA ALA A 33 3.00 9.24 2.22
C ALA A 33 1.70 8.99 1.44
N ASP A 34 1.62 7.92 0.65
CA ASP A 34 0.47 7.62 -0.21
C ASP A 34 -0.04 6.16 -0.08
N GLY A 35 0.68 5.33 0.67
CA GLY A 35 0.36 3.91 0.85
C GLY A 35 0.59 3.05 -0.40
N MET A 36 1.31 3.59 -1.38
CA MET A 36 1.75 2.87 -2.59
C MET A 36 3.13 2.25 -2.36
N GLY A 37 3.53 1.33 -3.22
CA GLY A 37 4.91 0.87 -3.25
C GLY A 37 5.88 2.05 -3.42
N TRP A 38 7.07 1.96 -2.80
CA TRP A 38 8.08 2.99 -3.04
C TRP A 38 8.45 3.04 -4.51
N ASP A 39 8.46 4.23 -5.03
CA ASP A 39 8.99 4.51 -6.36
C ASP A 39 10.50 4.30 -6.39
N LEU A 40 10.95 3.37 -7.22
CA LEU A 40 12.35 3.00 -7.35
C LEU A 40 12.97 3.49 -8.63
N ILE A 41 14.22 3.89 -8.53
CA ILE A 41 15.11 4.21 -9.64
C ILE A 41 16.28 3.22 -9.59
N ILE A 42 16.49 2.48 -10.67
CA ILE A 42 17.68 1.68 -10.84
C ILE A 42 18.83 2.60 -11.25
N ALA A 43 20.01 2.45 -10.63
CA ALA A 43 21.17 3.26 -10.96
C ALA A 43 21.44 3.27 -12.48
N PRO A 44 21.77 4.43 -13.10
CA PRO A 44 21.87 4.57 -14.56
C PRO A 44 22.78 3.56 -15.24
N SER A 45 23.90 3.17 -14.60
CA SER A 45 24.83 2.17 -15.13
C SER A 45 24.27 0.73 -15.14
N GLU A 46 23.25 0.46 -14.33
CA GLU A 46 22.61 -0.86 -14.20
C GLU A 46 21.27 -0.93 -14.95
N SER A 47 20.73 0.22 -15.28
CA SER A 47 19.46 0.35 -16.01
C SER A 47 19.57 -0.16 -17.45
N GLY A 48 18.50 -0.78 -17.96
CA GLY A 48 18.46 -1.42 -19.27
C GLY A 48 19.06 -2.83 -19.31
N LYS A 49 19.56 -3.36 -18.18
CA LYS A 49 19.96 -4.76 -18.06
C LYS A 49 18.74 -5.63 -17.74
N GLU A 50 18.75 -6.88 -18.18
CA GLU A 50 17.77 -7.85 -17.70
C GLU A 50 17.89 -7.98 -16.18
N TRP A 51 16.83 -7.65 -15.44
CA TRP A 51 16.83 -7.63 -13.97
C TRP A 51 17.23 -8.98 -13.34
N LYS A 52 17.00 -10.15 -14.00
CA LYS A 52 17.49 -11.46 -13.56
C LYS A 52 19.01 -11.56 -13.53
N LYS A 53 19.73 -10.62 -14.17
CA LYS A 53 21.19 -10.52 -14.22
C LYS A 53 21.73 -9.38 -13.35
N ILE A 54 20.86 -8.53 -12.80
CA ILE A 54 21.25 -7.53 -11.83
C ILE A 54 21.34 -8.24 -10.48
N GLY A 55 22.51 -8.27 -9.85
CA GLY A 55 22.68 -8.85 -8.53
C GLY A 55 21.80 -8.16 -7.47
N ASN A 56 21.97 -8.50 -6.20
CA ASN A 56 21.21 -7.93 -5.10
C ASN A 56 21.16 -6.40 -5.17
N LEU A 57 20.01 -5.85 -5.55
CA LEU A 57 19.76 -4.41 -5.54
C LEU A 57 19.50 -3.97 -4.09
N LEU A 58 20.29 -3.02 -3.63
CA LEU A 58 20.15 -2.44 -2.30
C LEU A 58 19.92 -0.94 -2.41
N PRO A 59 19.15 -0.32 -1.51
CA PRO A 59 18.96 1.12 -1.50
C PRO A 59 20.28 1.83 -1.19
N VAL A 60 20.61 2.83 -2.01
CA VAL A 60 21.87 3.58 -1.93
C VAL A 60 21.68 5.08 -1.77
N GLY A 61 20.45 5.55 -1.88
CA GLY A 61 20.14 6.96 -1.72
C GLY A 61 18.70 7.26 -2.15
N LYS A 62 18.36 8.54 -2.17
CA LYS A 62 17.07 9.02 -2.64
C LYS A 62 17.20 10.30 -3.44
N VAL A 63 16.30 10.49 -4.38
CA VAL A 63 16.13 11.75 -5.11
C VAL A 63 14.80 12.37 -4.73
N LYS A 64 14.78 13.69 -4.57
CA LYS A 64 13.56 14.46 -4.37
C LYS A 64 12.96 14.80 -5.71
N TYR A 65 11.71 14.40 -5.91
CA TYR A 65 10.95 14.74 -7.11
C TYR A 65 9.77 15.64 -6.74
N LYS A 66 9.64 16.77 -7.43
CA LYS A 66 8.48 17.65 -7.32
C LYS A 66 7.58 17.43 -8.53
N GLU A 67 6.42 16.85 -8.32
CA GLU A 67 5.38 16.88 -9.35
C GLU A 67 4.87 18.32 -9.55
N GLY A 68 4.43 18.64 -10.76
CA GLY A 68 4.07 20.00 -11.20
C GLY A 68 3.00 20.74 -10.38
N SER A 69 2.42 20.10 -9.37
CA SER A 69 1.47 20.68 -8.40
C SER A 69 2.15 21.28 -7.16
N GLY A 70 3.48 21.20 -7.04
CA GLY A 70 4.23 21.76 -5.91
C GLY A 70 4.10 20.99 -4.59
N LYS A 71 3.46 19.82 -4.57
CA LYS A 71 3.40 18.96 -3.38
C LYS A 71 4.78 18.38 -3.11
N GLU A 72 5.31 18.66 -1.91
CA GLU A 72 6.49 17.99 -1.39
C GLU A 72 6.14 16.54 -1.04
N GLY A 73 7.06 15.60 -1.30
CA GLY A 73 6.95 14.26 -0.72
C GLY A 73 6.95 13.08 -1.68
N ASN A 74 7.21 13.29 -2.98
CA ASN A 74 7.33 12.15 -3.93
C ASN A 74 8.81 11.75 -4.11
N ASP A 75 9.50 11.44 -3.00
CA ASP A 75 10.89 11.00 -3.01
C ASP A 75 11.01 9.62 -3.68
N LYS A 76 12.02 9.43 -4.54
CA LYS A 76 12.31 8.17 -5.22
C LYS A 76 13.54 7.51 -4.59
N ILE A 77 13.46 6.22 -4.29
CA ILE A 77 14.60 5.46 -3.77
C ILE A 77 15.51 5.05 -4.93
N VAL A 78 16.79 5.29 -4.78
CA VAL A 78 17.80 4.84 -5.74
C VAL A 78 18.35 3.50 -5.29
N MET A 79 18.30 2.51 -6.18
CA MET A 79 18.77 1.14 -5.97
C MET A 79 20.01 0.89 -6.81
N ALA A 80 21.02 0.24 -6.23
CA ALA A 80 22.21 -0.21 -6.94
C ALA A 80 22.68 -1.58 -6.44
N SER A 81 23.38 -2.33 -7.31
CA SER A 81 23.92 -3.63 -6.99
C SER A 81 24.99 -3.53 -5.90
N GLY A 82 24.91 -4.44 -4.93
CA GLY A 82 25.87 -4.48 -3.82
C GLY A 82 25.86 -3.27 -2.89
N GLY A 83 24.81 -2.42 -2.94
CA GLY A 83 24.65 -1.28 -2.03
C GLY A 83 25.63 -0.13 -2.28
N LYS A 84 26.18 -0.01 -3.49
CA LYS A 84 27.10 1.07 -3.88
C LYS A 84 26.67 1.70 -5.19
N ILE A 85 26.69 3.02 -5.24
CA ILE A 85 26.42 3.79 -6.45
C ILE A 85 27.70 4.51 -6.91
N SER A 86 27.95 4.51 -8.23
CA SER A 86 29.11 5.19 -8.81
C SER A 86 28.95 6.72 -8.78
N GLU A 87 30.06 7.45 -8.82
CA GLU A 87 30.01 8.93 -8.90
C GLU A 87 29.40 9.41 -10.22
N GLU A 88 29.58 8.65 -11.30
CA GLU A 88 28.95 8.92 -12.59
C GLU A 88 27.42 8.81 -12.49
N ASP A 89 26.92 7.76 -11.85
CA ASP A 89 25.49 7.56 -11.63
C ASP A 89 24.90 8.67 -10.76
N LYS A 90 25.57 9.02 -9.65
CA LYS A 90 25.19 10.16 -8.82
C LYS A 90 25.11 11.45 -9.61
N LYS A 91 26.09 11.71 -10.47
CA LYS A 91 26.12 12.89 -11.34
C LYS A 91 24.96 12.89 -12.33
N ALA A 92 24.68 11.74 -12.96
CA ALA A 92 23.56 11.61 -13.89
C ALA A 92 22.21 11.88 -13.20
N LEU A 93 21.99 11.31 -12.01
CA LEU A 93 20.78 11.56 -11.22
C LEU A 93 20.67 13.01 -10.73
N LYS A 94 21.79 13.62 -10.28
CA LYS A 94 21.82 15.04 -9.90
C LYS A 94 21.51 15.98 -11.07
N VAL A 95 22.01 15.68 -12.26
CA VAL A 95 21.72 16.45 -13.48
C VAL A 95 20.23 16.36 -13.82
N PHE A 96 19.64 15.17 -13.71
CA PHE A 96 18.24 14.95 -14.07
C PHE A 96 17.25 15.51 -13.03
N PHE A 97 17.48 15.27 -11.74
CA PHE A 97 16.58 15.65 -10.64
C PHE A 97 16.99 16.92 -9.88
N GLY A 98 18.17 17.46 -10.11
CA GLY A 98 18.71 18.63 -9.40
C GLY A 98 19.26 18.32 -8.00
N LYS A 99 18.77 17.33 -7.30
CA LYS A 99 19.26 16.94 -5.97
C LYS A 99 19.17 15.42 -5.78
N MET A 100 20.22 14.86 -5.18
CA MET A 100 20.26 13.48 -4.70
C MET A 100 20.84 13.47 -3.28
N SER A 101 20.26 12.70 -2.38
CA SER A 101 20.84 12.39 -1.08
C SER A 101 21.65 11.10 -1.20
N ASP A 102 22.92 11.13 -0.81
CA ASP A 102 23.79 9.94 -0.79
C ASP A 102 23.50 9.02 0.40
N ARG A 103 22.58 9.44 1.28
CA ARG A 103 22.14 8.64 2.41
C ARG A 103 20.69 8.26 2.22
N PHE A 104 20.45 6.98 2.07
CA PHE A 104 19.17 6.39 2.36
C PHE A 104 19.12 6.23 3.89
N GLU A 105 18.48 7.17 4.56
CA GLU A 105 18.08 6.96 5.94
C GLU A 105 16.78 6.15 5.85
N GLU A 106 16.84 4.88 6.25
CA GLU A 106 15.62 4.16 6.61
C GLU A 106 14.88 5.04 7.63
N PRO A 107 13.59 5.31 7.44
CA PRO A 107 12.84 6.04 8.45
C PRO A 107 13.05 5.35 9.78
N ARG A 108 13.65 6.06 10.75
CA ARG A 108 13.94 5.52 12.07
C ARG A 108 12.64 5.06 12.70
N ILE A 109 12.57 3.76 12.89
CA ILE A 109 11.36 3.01 13.22
C ILE A 109 10.87 3.26 14.64
N SER A 110 11.71 3.78 15.55
CA SER A 110 11.46 3.73 16.99
C SER A 110 10.97 5.01 17.68
N GLU A 111 10.94 6.16 17.01
CA GLU A 111 10.65 7.43 17.69
C GLU A 111 9.22 7.96 17.56
N ASN A 112 8.34 7.28 16.81
CA ASN A 112 7.11 7.92 16.37
C ASN A 112 5.86 7.64 17.22
N LEU A 113 5.82 6.56 18.02
CA LEU A 113 4.64 6.26 18.83
C LEU A 113 4.38 7.36 19.87
N SER A 114 5.44 7.86 20.51
CA SER A 114 5.37 8.95 21.49
C SER A 114 5.04 10.32 20.88
N LYS A 115 5.19 10.49 19.56
CA LYS A 115 4.83 11.74 18.86
C LYS A 115 3.35 11.80 18.50
N ASP A 116 2.75 10.65 18.20
CA ASP A 116 1.33 10.57 17.80
C ASP A 116 0.39 10.47 19.02
N LEU A 117 0.90 10.05 20.17
CA LEU A 117 0.13 9.86 21.40
C LEU A 117 0.88 10.35 22.63
N PRO A 118 0.25 11.13 23.53
CA PRO A 118 0.76 11.34 24.88
C PRO A 118 0.98 9.99 25.60
N ALA A 119 1.99 9.89 26.47
CA ALA A 119 2.36 8.63 27.13
C ALA A 119 1.20 8.00 27.91
N ASP A 120 0.38 8.80 28.58
CA ASP A 120 -0.78 8.33 29.34
C ASP A 120 -1.87 7.73 28.42
N ASP A 121 -2.13 8.36 27.27
CA ASP A 121 -3.07 7.86 26.29
C ASP A 121 -2.58 6.55 25.67
N MET A 122 -1.27 6.46 25.43
CA MET A 122 -0.64 5.24 24.94
C MET A 122 -0.88 4.08 25.88
N GLN A 123 -0.60 4.25 27.19
CA GLN A 123 -0.77 3.18 28.17
C GLN A 123 -2.24 2.72 28.23
N LYS A 124 -3.19 3.65 28.23
CA LYS A 124 -4.63 3.32 28.21
C LYS A 124 -5.02 2.52 26.96
N ILE A 125 -4.55 2.95 25.77
CA ILE A 125 -4.84 2.27 24.52
C ILE A 125 -4.23 0.86 24.52
N LEU A 126 -2.97 0.71 24.93
CA LEU A 126 -2.30 -0.59 24.96
C LEU A 126 -2.98 -1.54 25.97
N ALA A 127 -3.33 -1.05 27.15
CA ALA A 127 -4.07 -1.83 28.15
C ALA A 127 -5.45 -2.25 27.62
N TRP A 128 -6.21 -1.31 27.05
CA TRP A 128 -7.49 -1.62 26.42
C TRP A 128 -7.35 -2.62 25.27
N ALA A 129 -6.32 -2.46 24.42
CA ALA A 129 -6.06 -3.36 23.30
C ALA A 129 -5.57 -4.76 23.73
N GLY A 130 -5.09 -4.90 24.97
CA GLY A 130 -4.42 -6.11 25.44
C GLY A 130 -3.07 -6.33 24.74
N LEU A 131 -2.36 -5.22 24.47
CA LEU A 131 -1.04 -5.22 23.83
C LEU A 131 0.03 -4.86 24.85
N SER A 132 1.21 -5.43 24.72
CA SER A 132 2.37 -5.19 25.59
C SER A 132 3.66 -5.11 24.78
N GLY A 133 4.68 -4.48 25.36
CA GLY A 133 5.98 -4.30 24.73
C GLY A 133 6.05 -3.07 23.84
N ASP A 134 7.20 -2.91 23.19
CA ASP A 134 7.48 -1.78 22.31
C ASP A 134 6.89 -2.01 20.91
N GLY A 135 5.91 -1.20 20.56
CA GLY A 135 5.33 -1.24 19.23
C GLY A 135 6.31 -0.78 18.16
N LYS A 136 6.46 -1.58 17.11
CA LYS A 136 7.25 -1.20 15.94
C LYS A 136 6.40 -0.33 15.02
N PHE A 137 6.84 0.90 14.74
CA PHE A 137 6.20 1.74 13.74
C PHE A 137 6.26 1.07 12.35
N ILE A 138 5.14 1.04 11.64
CA ILE A 138 5.05 0.47 10.30
C ILE A 138 4.93 1.59 9.27
N ALA A 139 3.89 2.43 9.42
CA ALA A 139 3.57 3.45 8.43
C ALA A 139 2.76 4.59 9.05
N LYS A 140 2.86 5.78 8.45
CA LYS A 140 1.98 6.93 8.69
C LYS A 140 1.44 7.42 7.37
N GLY A 141 0.13 7.40 7.23
CA GLY A 141 -0.57 7.94 6.08
C GLY A 141 -1.35 9.21 6.44
N THR A 142 -2.07 9.77 5.46
CA THR A 142 -2.91 10.96 5.65
C THR A 142 -4.00 10.74 6.69
N MET A 143 -4.50 9.52 6.83
CA MET A 143 -5.65 9.20 7.68
C MET A 143 -5.26 8.55 9.01
N GLY A 144 -3.99 8.16 9.22
CA GLY A 144 -3.59 7.49 10.45
C GLY A 144 -2.18 6.96 10.47
N SER A 145 -1.85 6.29 11.58
CA SER A 145 -0.54 5.65 11.82
C SER A 145 -0.75 4.19 12.23
N ALA A 146 0.15 3.30 11.82
CA ALA A 146 0.10 1.87 12.12
C ALA A 146 1.37 1.40 12.84
N TYR A 147 1.18 0.53 13.84
CA TYR A 147 2.22 -0.01 14.71
C TYR A 147 2.05 -1.50 14.89
N GLN A 148 3.14 -2.26 14.79
CA GLN A 148 3.14 -3.71 14.99
C GLN A 148 3.45 -4.04 16.44
N PHE A 149 2.66 -4.95 17.01
CA PHE A 149 2.85 -5.56 18.33
C PHE A 149 2.77 -7.08 18.19
N GLY A 150 3.92 -7.73 17.99
CA GLY A 150 3.95 -9.17 17.71
C GLY A 150 3.20 -9.52 16.42
N ASP A 151 2.15 -10.33 16.57
CA ASP A 151 1.25 -10.77 15.48
C ASP A 151 0.06 -9.82 15.24
N LYS A 152 0.05 -8.65 15.87
CA LYS A 152 -1.04 -7.69 15.77
C LYS A 152 -0.58 -6.33 15.25
N ILE A 153 -1.50 -5.63 14.63
CA ILE A 153 -1.39 -4.21 14.28
C ILE A 153 -2.30 -3.39 15.20
N LEU A 154 -1.76 -2.32 15.73
CA LEU A 154 -2.51 -1.21 16.29
C LEU A 154 -2.52 -0.08 15.25
N LYS A 155 -3.68 0.29 14.74
CA LYS A 155 -3.86 1.42 13.84
C LYS A 155 -4.61 2.54 14.54
N LEU A 156 -4.02 3.73 14.52
CA LEU A 156 -4.68 4.98 14.92
C LEU A 156 -5.23 5.62 13.65
N THR A 157 -6.51 5.96 13.61
CA THR A 157 -7.11 6.52 12.40
C THR A 157 -8.11 7.62 12.70
N LYS A 158 -8.22 8.59 11.78
CA LYS A 158 -9.30 9.58 11.77
C LYS A 158 -10.41 9.22 10.79
N ASP A 159 -10.28 8.11 10.07
CA ASP A 159 -11.31 7.63 9.15
C ASP A 159 -12.42 6.88 9.92
N ALA A 160 -13.55 7.55 10.08
CA ALA A 160 -14.74 6.95 10.70
C ALA A 160 -15.28 5.77 9.88
N SER A 161 -15.15 5.80 8.55
CA SER A 161 -15.62 4.70 7.69
C SER A 161 -14.84 3.42 7.95
N GLU A 162 -13.53 3.52 8.15
CA GLU A 162 -12.69 2.41 8.57
C GLU A 162 -13.10 1.85 9.93
N ALA A 163 -13.31 2.73 10.91
CA ALA A 163 -13.71 2.29 12.25
C ALA A 163 -15.06 1.56 12.22
N TYR A 164 -16.05 2.07 11.50
CA TYR A 164 -17.36 1.43 11.38
C TYR A 164 -17.29 0.10 10.62
N ALA A 165 -16.56 0.05 9.50
CA ALA A 165 -16.36 -1.19 8.75
C ALA A 165 -15.65 -2.24 9.61
N SER A 166 -14.57 -1.86 10.29
CA SER A 166 -13.84 -2.74 11.19
C SER A 166 -14.71 -3.22 12.36
N THR A 167 -15.57 -2.36 12.93
CA THR A 167 -16.49 -2.78 14.01
C THR A 167 -17.46 -3.87 13.54
N LYS A 168 -17.94 -3.81 12.29
CA LYS A 168 -18.79 -4.86 11.70
C LYS A 168 -18.05 -6.20 11.56
N MET A 169 -16.74 -6.16 11.49
CA MET A 169 -15.91 -7.34 11.25
C MET A 169 -15.32 -7.95 12.52
N ILE A 170 -15.50 -7.34 13.70
CA ILE A 170 -15.01 -7.92 14.97
C ILE A 170 -15.53 -9.34 15.16
N GLY A 171 -14.61 -10.26 15.42
CA GLY A 171 -14.91 -11.68 15.68
C GLY A 171 -15.36 -12.48 14.45
N LYS A 172 -15.26 -11.92 13.24
CA LYS A 172 -15.57 -12.62 12.00
C LYS A 172 -14.28 -13.01 11.30
N GLU A 173 -14.13 -14.30 11.03
CA GLU A 173 -12.95 -14.87 10.43
C GLU A 173 -13.18 -15.25 8.97
N HIS A 174 -12.21 -14.93 8.13
CA HIS A 174 -12.19 -15.33 6.73
C HIS A 174 -10.73 -15.41 6.24
N PRO A 175 -10.38 -16.40 5.40
CA PRO A 175 -9.00 -16.54 4.92
C PRO A 175 -8.51 -15.33 4.06
N ASN A 176 -9.45 -14.63 3.43
CA ASN A 176 -9.14 -13.53 2.52
C ASN A 176 -9.48 -12.14 3.10
N VAL A 177 -9.63 -12.04 4.41
CA VAL A 177 -9.80 -10.77 5.13
C VAL A 177 -9.00 -10.84 6.43
N ALA A 178 -8.28 -9.77 6.75
CA ALA A 178 -7.57 -9.68 8.03
C ALA A 178 -8.55 -9.75 9.20
N THR A 179 -8.20 -10.49 10.24
CA THR A 179 -9.00 -10.59 11.45
C THR A 179 -8.97 -9.26 12.20
N ILE A 180 -10.13 -8.73 12.55
CA ILE A 180 -10.28 -7.54 13.39
C ILE A 180 -10.57 -8.00 14.81
N TYR A 181 -9.70 -7.62 15.76
CA TYR A 181 -9.83 -8.02 17.15
C TYR A 181 -10.63 -7.02 17.98
N LYS A 182 -10.32 -5.72 17.81
CA LYS A 182 -10.97 -4.65 18.57
C LYS A 182 -11.05 -3.36 17.76
N VAL A 183 -12.06 -2.57 18.03
CA VAL A 183 -12.20 -1.20 17.53
C VAL A 183 -12.68 -0.31 18.67
N GLY A 184 -11.98 0.79 18.91
CA GLY A 184 -12.32 1.71 19.97
C GLY A 184 -12.28 3.17 19.50
N LYS A 185 -12.98 4.02 20.26
CA LYS A 185 -12.97 5.48 20.06
C LYS A 185 -12.38 6.15 21.29
N ARG A 186 -11.43 7.04 21.10
CA ARG A 186 -10.85 7.87 22.15
C ARG A 186 -11.79 9.03 22.47
N GLU A 187 -11.82 9.43 23.74
CA GLU A 187 -12.54 10.60 24.18
C GLU A 187 -11.77 11.89 23.88
N GLY A 188 -12.51 12.99 23.77
CA GLY A 188 -11.94 14.33 23.59
C GLY A 188 -11.63 14.68 22.11
N LYS A 189 -11.02 15.86 21.94
CA LYS A 189 -10.56 16.35 20.63
C LYS A 189 -9.13 15.85 20.39
N VAL A 190 -8.99 14.74 19.68
CA VAL A 190 -7.71 14.10 19.36
C VAL A 190 -7.54 13.95 17.86
N GLU A 191 -6.30 13.96 17.37
CA GLU A 191 -6.01 13.87 15.94
C GLU A 191 -6.51 12.56 15.34
N PHE A 192 -6.32 11.44 16.04
CA PHE A 192 -6.76 10.11 15.64
C PHE A 192 -7.79 9.58 16.63
N PRO A 193 -9.09 9.85 16.41
CA PRO A 193 -10.13 9.47 17.36
C PRO A 193 -10.42 7.97 17.42
N TYR A 194 -10.05 7.19 16.41
CA TYR A 194 -10.33 5.76 16.37
C TYR A 194 -9.05 4.92 16.47
N VAL A 195 -9.20 3.76 17.09
CA VAL A 195 -8.17 2.74 17.25
C VAL A 195 -8.70 1.43 16.72
N VAL A 196 -7.95 0.80 15.82
CA VAL A 196 -8.26 -0.53 15.29
C VAL A 196 -7.13 -1.47 15.66
N VAL A 197 -7.48 -2.62 16.23
CA VAL A 197 -6.55 -3.72 16.49
C VAL A 197 -6.88 -4.86 15.53
N ALA A 198 -5.94 -5.19 14.67
CA ALA A 198 -6.10 -6.20 13.63
C ALA A 198 -4.92 -7.17 13.59
N GLU A 199 -5.07 -8.23 12.84
CA GLU A 199 -4.03 -9.20 12.53
C GLU A 199 -2.89 -8.54 11.72
N PHE A 200 -1.63 -8.81 12.08
CA PHE A 200 -0.48 -8.44 11.28
C PHE A 200 -0.26 -9.50 10.20
N LEU A 201 -0.23 -9.07 8.95
CA LEU A 201 -0.06 -9.93 7.80
C LEU A 201 1.24 -9.60 7.05
N GLN A 202 1.72 -10.57 6.30
CA GLN A 202 2.93 -10.40 5.48
C GLN A 202 2.60 -9.74 4.14
N PRO A 203 3.54 -9.01 3.53
CA PRO A 203 3.35 -8.45 2.20
C PRO A 203 2.96 -9.52 1.18
N ALA A 204 2.07 -9.15 0.26
CA ALA A 204 1.67 -10.01 -0.84
C ALA A 204 2.78 -10.12 -1.89
N GLY A 205 2.87 -11.27 -2.57
CA GLY A 205 3.82 -11.48 -3.66
C GLY A 205 3.43 -10.74 -4.95
N GLN A 206 4.29 -10.84 -5.97
CA GLN A 206 4.18 -10.11 -7.23
C GLN A 206 2.84 -10.33 -7.95
N ALA A 207 2.34 -11.55 -8.01
CA ALA A 207 1.06 -11.85 -8.68
C ALA A 207 -0.12 -11.11 -8.03
N ALA A 208 -0.18 -11.11 -6.69
CA ALA A 208 -1.22 -10.39 -5.95
C ALA A 208 -1.11 -8.86 -6.11
N PHE A 209 0.12 -8.35 -6.15
CA PHE A 209 0.39 -6.94 -6.42
C PHE A 209 -0.13 -6.53 -7.80
N LEU A 210 0.20 -7.30 -8.84
CA LEU A 210 -0.24 -7.01 -10.21
C LEU A 210 -1.76 -7.01 -10.33
N VAL A 211 -2.44 -8.01 -9.75
CA VAL A 211 -3.90 -8.05 -9.73
C VAL A 211 -4.49 -6.82 -9.04
N ALA A 212 -4.00 -6.49 -7.84
CA ALA A 212 -4.52 -5.35 -7.08
C ALA A 212 -4.22 -4.01 -7.79
N LYS A 213 -3.05 -3.89 -8.46
CA LYS A 213 -2.68 -2.70 -9.24
C LYS A 213 -3.63 -2.50 -10.42
N GLU A 214 -3.87 -3.54 -11.21
CA GLU A 214 -4.79 -3.46 -12.34
C GLU A 214 -6.22 -3.12 -11.91
N MET A 215 -6.68 -3.71 -10.81
CA MET A 215 -7.99 -3.36 -10.24
C MET A 215 -8.02 -1.89 -9.80
N TYR A 216 -6.96 -1.38 -9.19
CA TYR A 216 -6.85 0.02 -8.76
C TYR A 216 -6.79 0.99 -9.95
N ASP A 217 -5.98 0.69 -10.96
CA ASP A 217 -5.83 1.52 -12.16
C ASP A 217 -7.14 1.55 -12.97
N ALA A 218 -7.86 0.44 -13.02
CA ALA A 218 -9.19 0.38 -13.60
C ALA A 218 -10.19 1.31 -12.90
N VAL A 219 -10.08 1.47 -11.58
CA VAL A 219 -10.90 2.41 -10.80
C VAL A 219 -10.50 3.86 -11.03
N LYS A 220 -9.19 4.16 -11.09
CA LYS A 220 -8.67 5.53 -11.26
C LYS A 220 -8.75 6.05 -12.68
N GLY A 221 -8.52 5.20 -13.66
CA GLY A 221 -8.21 5.61 -15.02
C GLY A 221 -9.37 6.18 -15.83
N GLY A 222 -10.59 6.21 -15.32
CA GLY A 222 -11.74 6.72 -16.07
C GLY A 222 -12.04 5.96 -17.40
N TYR A 223 -11.27 4.94 -17.70
CA TYR A 223 -11.48 4.07 -18.86
C TYR A 223 -12.72 3.21 -18.62
N GLY A 224 -13.90 3.70 -18.92
CA GLY A 224 -15.15 2.94 -18.97
C GLY A 224 -15.46 1.98 -17.80
N LEU A 225 -14.44 1.40 -17.18
CA LEU A 225 -14.48 0.63 -15.94
C LEU A 225 -14.84 1.50 -14.74
N GLY A 226 -14.41 2.76 -14.67
CA GLY A 226 -14.68 3.63 -13.53
C GLY A 226 -16.18 3.87 -13.28
N LYS A 227 -17.00 3.99 -14.31
CA LYS A 227 -18.47 4.06 -14.16
C LYS A 227 -19.08 2.72 -13.75
N LYS A 228 -18.53 1.60 -14.22
CA LYS A 228 -19.02 0.26 -13.92
C LYS A 228 -18.45 -0.33 -12.63
N PHE A 229 -17.23 0.04 -12.25
CA PHE A 229 -16.72 -0.23 -10.92
C PHE A 229 -17.45 0.59 -9.85
N HIS A 230 -17.98 1.77 -10.17
CA HIS A 230 -18.96 2.44 -9.32
C HIS A 230 -20.28 1.66 -9.21
N ALA A 231 -20.68 0.93 -10.24
CA ALA A 231 -21.81 -0.01 -10.19
C ALA A 231 -21.44 -1.27 -9.37
N TRP A 232 -20.19 -1.70 -9.36
CA TRP A 232 -19.68 -2.71 -8.44
C TRP A 232 -19.74 -2.26 -6.96
N ARG A 233 -19.81 -0.95 -6.70
CA ARG A 233 -20.15 -0.39 -5.38
C ARG A 233 -21.55 -0.81 -4.87
N GLY A 234 -22.41 -1.32 -5.70
CA GLY A 234 -23.80 -1.58 -5.33
C GLY A 234 -24.40 -2.92 -5.74
N ASN A 235 -23.85 -3.66 -6.70
CA ASN A 235 -24.46 -4.84 -7.27
C ASN A 235 -23.68 -6.13 -7.09
N ASP A 236 -24.40 -7.20 -7.05
CA ASP A 236 -24.23 -8.49 -6.39
C ASP A 236 -23.24 -9.47 -7.02
N SER A 237 -22.55 -9.11 -8.09
CA SER A 237 -21.54 -9.94 -8.74
C SER A 237 -20.65 -9.11 -9.67
N LEU A 238 -19.42 -9.56 -9.90
CA LEU A 238 -18.68 -9.20 -11.12
C LEU A 238 -19.60 -9.52 -12.30
N ASP A 239 -19.98 -8.52 -13.09
CA ASP A 239 -20.73 -8.81 -14.31
C ASP A 239 -19.83 -9.59 -15.29
N GLU A 240 -20.45 -10.24 -16.26
CA GLU A 240 -19.74 -11.06 -17.24
C GLU A 240 -18.64 -10.26 -17.96
N MET A 241 -18.84 -8.97 -18.18
CA MET A 241 -17.90 -8.08 -18.85
C MET A 241 -16.71 -7.72 -17.96
N ASP A 242 -16.90 -7.59 -16.65
CA ASP A 242 -15.80 -7.36 -15.71
C ASP A 242 -14.97 -8.63 -15.52
N THR A 243 -15.63 -9.79 -15.52
CA THR A 243 -14.95 -11.10 -15.53
C THR A 243 -14.13 -11.29 -16.81
N GLN A 244 -14.67 -10.94 -17.99
CA GLN A 244 -13.95 -11.02 -19.26
C GLN A 244 -12.71 -10.10 -19.28
N ARG A 245 -12.79 -8.90 -18.71
CA ARG A 245 -11.67 -7.95 -18.63
C ARG A 245 -10.57 -8.42 -17.67
N LEU A 246 -10.96 -8.94 -16.52
CA LEU A 246 -10.01 -9.52 -15.58
C LEU A 246 -9.32 -10.75 -16.18
N ASN A 247 -10.06 -11.59 -16.92
CA ASN A 247 -9.47 -12.70 -17.66
C ASN A 247 -8.54 -12.22 -18.78
N ALA A 248 -8.88 -11.14 -19.50
CA ALA A 248 -8.00 -10.54 -20.49
C ALA A 248 -6.71 -9.99 -19.87
N MET A 249 -6.81 -9.35 -18.70
CA MET A 249 -5.64 -8.89 -17.93
C MET A 249 -4.72 -10.06 -17.55
N VAL A 250 -5.29 -11.13 -16.98
CA VAL A 250 -4.52 -12.33 -16.63
C VAL A 250 -3.89 -12.95 -17.88
N SER A 251 -4.62 -12.98 -19.00
CA SER A 251 -4.10 -13.54 -20.26
C SER A 251 -2.97 -12.71 -20.87
N ALA A 252 -2.93 -11.40 -20.60
CA ALA A 252 -1.86 -10.50 -21.03
C ALA A 252 -0.61 -10.57 -20.13
N ALA A 253 -0.72 -11.18 -18.95
CA ALA A 253 0.39 -11.32 -18.01
C ALA A 253 1.42 -12.36 -18.49
N PRO A 254 2.67 -12.30 -17.99
CA PRO A 254 3.67 -13.35 -18.19
C PRO A 254 3.10 -14.74 -17.87
N GLU A 255 3.39 -15.72 -18.72
CA GLU A 255 2.79 -17.06 -18.64
C GLU A 255 3.00 -17.72 -17.27
N GLU A 256 4.19 -17.54 -16.70
CA GLU A 256 4.57 -18.04 -15.38
C GLU A 256 3.74 -17.48 -14.21
N LEU A 257 3.09 -16.34 -14.39
CA LEU A 257 2.29 -15.69 -13.34
C LEU A 257 0.78 -15.89 -13.52
N ARG A 258 0.31 -16.35 -14.68
CA ARG A 258 -1.12 -16.38 -15.01
C ARG A 258 -1.95 -17.21 -14.05
N GLU A 259 -1.50 -18.41 -13.72
CA GLU A 259 -2.25 -19.28 -12.80
C GLU A 259 -2.28 -18.71 -11.39
N GLU A 260 -1.16 -18.17 -10.92
CA GLU A 260 -1.14 -17.52 -9.62
C GLU A 260 -2.04 -16.27 -9.61
N MET A 261 -2.03 -15.45 -10.64
CA MET A 261 -2.89 -14.28 -10.74
C MET A 261 -4.39 -14.63 -10.72
N LYS A 262 -4.81 -15.73 -11.36
CA LYS A 262 -6.20 -16.22 -11.26
C LYS A 262 -6.56 -16.57 -9.82
N ILE A 263 -5.70 -17.32 -9.14
CA ILE A 263 -5.92 -17.70 -7.73
C ILE A 263 -6.04 -16.43 -6.87
N ARG A 264 -5.14 -15.46 -7.03
CA ARG A 264 -5.16 -14.21 -6.26
C ARG A 264 -6.39 -13.36 -6.53
N LEU A 265 -6.85 -13.34 -7.78
CA LEU A 265 -8.09 -12.67 -8.16
C LEU A 265 -9.31 -13.29 -7.45
N ASP A 266 -9.43 -14.62 -7.47
CA ASP A 266 -10.52 -15.34 -6.79
C ASP A 266 -10.48 -15.12 -5.27
N GLU A 267 -9.29 -15.09 -4.67
CA GLU A 267 -9.09 -14.81 -3.26
C GLU A 267 -9.55 -13.39 -2.89
N ILE A 268 -9.20 -12.37 -3.69
CA ILE A 268 -9.68 -10.99 -3.49
C ILE A 268 -11.21 -10.93 -3.63
N ALA A 269 -11.77 -11.52 -4.67
CA ALA A 269 -13.22 -11.56 -4.90
C ALA A 269 -13.96 -12.24 -3.74
N SER A 270 -13.41 -13.33 -3.21
CA SER A 270 -13.94 -14.05 -2.04
C SER A 270 -13.94 -13.15 -0.79
N GLY A 271 -12.86 -12.45 -0.52
CA GLY A 271 -12.75 -11.50 0.59
C GLY A 271 -13.78 -10.36 0.47
N MET A 272 -13.93 -9.78 -0.73
CA MET A 272 -14.92 -8.72 -0.98
C MET A 272 -16.35 -9.19 -0.80
N THR A 273 -16.67 -10.40 -1.29
CA THR A 273 -17.98 -11.01 -1.10
C THR A 273 -18.29 -11.22 0.39
N PHE A 274 -17.31 -11.71 1.16
CA PHE A 274 -17.45 -11.86 2.59
C PHE A 274 -17.70 -10.53 3.32
N LEU A 275 -16.96 -9.47 2.98
CA LEU A 275 -17.20 -8.14 3.52
C LEU A 275 -18.61 -7.66 3.20
N LYS A 276 -19.08 -7.82 1.97
CA LYS A 276 -20.42 -7.39 1.52
C LYS A 276 -21.54 -8.12 2.27
N ILE A 277 -21.47 -9.43 2.42
CA ILE A 277 -22.45 -10.23 3.19
C ILE A 277 -22.53 -9.71 4.63
N ASN A 278 -21.43 -9.22 5.18
CA ASN A 278 -21.36 -8.63 6.51
C ASN A 278 -21.72 -7.13 6.55
N GLY A 279 -22.25 -6.57 5.47
CA GLY A 279 -22.72 -5.20 5.40
C GLY A 279 -21.62 -4.15 5.22
N VAL A 280 -20.45 -4.56 4.71
CA VAL A 280 -19.31 -3.70 4.37
C VAL A 280 -19.09 -3.73 2.88
N THR A 281 -19.32 -2.63 2.18
CA THR A 281 -18.98 -2.49 0.75
C THR A 281 -17.60 -1.86 0.64
N TYR A 282 -16.61 -2.68 0.33
CA TYR A 282 -15.21 -2.29 0.22
C TYR A 282 -14.90 -1.66 -1.14
N THR A 283 -14.19 -0.54 -1.16
CA THR A 283 -13.92 0.21 -2.39
C THR A 283 -12.47 0.65 -2.58
N ASP A 284 -11.59 0.41 -1.60
CA ASP A 284 -10.20 0.89 -1.62
C ASP A 284 -9.21 -0.23 -1.96
N ILE A 285 -9.50 -0.98 -3.05
CA ILE A 285 -8.56 -2.01 -3.52
C ILE A 285 -7.35 -1.31 -4.11
N LYS A 286 -6.21 -1.51 -3.46
CA LYS A 286 -4.89 -1.07 -3.92
C LYS A 286 -3.85 -2.06 -3.41
N PRO A 287 -2.66 -2.15 -4.04
CA PRO A 287 -1.62 -3.11 -3.66
C PRO A 287 -1.27 -3.08 -2.17
N SER A 288 -1.19 -1.89 -1.57
CA SER A 288 -0.88 -1.73 -0.15
C SER A 288 -1.95 -2.27 0.81
N ASN A 289 -3.15 -2.54 0.33
CA ASN A 289 -4.26 -3.08 1.12
C ASN A 289 -4.44 -4.59 0.93
N ILE A 290 -3.51 -5.23 0.22
CA ILE A 290 -3.53 -6.66 -0.08
C ILE A 290 -2.27 -7.31 0.52
N MET A 291 -2.48 -8.23 1.44
CA MET A 291 -1.42 -8.92 2.19
C MET A 291 -1.59 -10.44 2.11
N LEU A 292 -0.66 -11.22 2.67
CA LEU A 292 -0.76 -12.67 2.78
C LEU A 292 -1.15 -13.12 4.19
N LYS A 293 -2.19 -13.94 4.26
CA LYS A 293 -2.66 -14.65 5.44
C LYS A 293 -2.58 -16.16 5.17
N ASN A 294 -1.62 -16.82 5.81
CA ASN A 294 -1.42 -18.27 5.62
C ASN A 294 -1.30 -18.68 4.14
N GLY A 295 -0.54 -17.91 3.35
CA GLY A 295 -0.31 -18.16 1.93
C GLY A 295 -1.44 -17.72 0.99
N LYS A 296 -2.55 -17.23 1.51
CA LYS A 296 -3.69 -16.68 0.73
C LYS A 296 -3.68 -15.16 0.78
N VAL A 297 -4.18 -14.54 -0.26
CA VAL A 297 -4.39 -13.09 -0.28
C VAL A 297 -5.51 -12.71 0.68
N ALA A 298 -5.27 -11.70 1.48
CA ALA A 298 -6.25 -11.13 2.39
C ALA A 298 -6.31 -9.59 2.29
N ILE A 299 -7.52 -9.07 2.33
CA ILE A 299 -7.80 -7.64 2.37
C ILE A 299 -7.52 -7.13 3.77
N ILE A 300 -6.72 -6.06 3.85
CA ILE A 300 -6.50 -5.25 5.06
C ILE A 300 -7.14 -3.87 4.86
N ASP A 301 -7.04 -3.00 5.83
CA ASP A 301 -7.44 -1.57 5.75
C ASP A 301 -8.83 -1.36 5.13
N LEU A 302 -9.86 -1.40 5.97
CA LEU A 302 -11.25 -1.22 5.56
C LEU A 302 -11.65 0.27 5.40
N GLY A 303 -10.68 1.16 5.24
CA GLY A 303 -10.91 2.57 4.96
C GLY A 303 -11.70 2.79 3.66
N ARG A 304 -12.37 3.94 3.55
CA ARG A 304 -13.24 4.29 2.41
C ARG A 304 -14.36 3.29 2.09
N SER A 305 -14.63 2.36 3.00
CA SER A 305 -15.77 1.44 2.85
C SER A 305 -17.09 2.15 3.16
N SER A 306 -18.15 1.77 2.46
CA SER A 306 -19.50 2.10 2.92
C SER A 306 -20.07 1.00 3.79
N VAL A 307 -20.79 1.38 4.86
CA VAL A 307 -21.29 0.44 5.86
C VAL A 307 -22.79 0.56 5.97
N LYS A 308 -23.48 -0.58 5.89
CA LYS A 308 -24.93 -0.61 6.12
C LYS A 308 -25.23 -0.45 7.62
N GLY A 309 -25.73 0.73 8.00
CA GLY A 309 -25.93 1.14 9.40
C GLY A 309 -24.60 1.50 10.07
N TYR A 310 -24.66 2.35 11.09
CA TYR A 310 -23.47 2.78 11.84
C TYR A 310 -23.40 2.00 13.15
N PRO A 311 -22.47 1.04 13.29
CA PRO A 311 -22.31 0.31 14.54
C PRO A 311 -21.81 1.26 15.64
N GLN A 312 -22.17 0.97 16.88
CA GLN A 312 -21.56 1.66 18.01
C GLN A 312 -20.10 1.21 18.15
N VAL A 313 -19.20 2.18 18.27
CA VAL A 313 -17.79 1.96 18.56
C VAL A 313 -17.57 2.10 20.05
N GLU A 314 -16.90 1.13 20.66
CA GLU A 314 -16.55 1.14 22.09
C GLU A 314 -15.75 2.38 22.48
N ILE A 315 -16.04 3.00 23.61
CA ILE A 315 -15.27 4.14 24.13
C ILE A 315 -14.11 3.60 24.98
N ILE A 316 -12.90 4.02 24.62
CA ILE A 316 -11.67 3.72 25.40
C ILE A 316 -11.63 4.71 26.58
N LYS A 317 -11.74 4.18 27.80
CA LYS A 317 -11.78 4.93 29.05
C LYS A 317 -10.42 5.12 29.66
#